data_c18ae1234d12312b464a83e23aa892f5
#
_entry.id   c18ae1234d12312b464a83e23aa892f5
#
_cell.length_a   1.000
_cell.length_b   1.000
_cell.length_c   1.000
_cell.angle_alpha   90.00
_cell.angle_beta   90.00
_cell.angle_gamma   90.00
#
_symmetry.space_group_name_H-M   'P 1'
#
loop_
_entity.id
_entity.type
_entity.pdbx_description
1 polymer ?
#
loop_
_entity_poly.entity_id
_entity_poly.type
_entity_poly.pdbx_seq_one_letter_code
_entity_poly.pdbx_strand_id
1 'polypeptide(L)'
;MERIHVKVPGEQPQDREYMKQALALAEKGHGWVNPNPMVGAVLVKDGRIIGEGYHTRYGQLHAEREAFKNAAERGEETAGADLYVTLEPCCHTGKQPPCTEAVLASGVKRVIVGCTDPNPVVAGRGIRLLREKGLEVVAGVLRGECERQNEVFFHFMRTKLPFTVLKYAMTLDGKTATVSGKSQWITGEAARKRVHEDRGRYMAILTGVSTVLADNPQLTCRIPGGKNPIRVIADTKLRTPLSSTVVQTARETPTWIVTEVSDAGRKKAYEDAGCRVLSVPAKEGELDLQAMMQRLGEEKVDSVMVESGGTLAWSFLKAGLVNRVQAYIAPKIFGGAGAPTPVRGTGVDAPPEAFLLKKPEAVWLGEDLLLEYEVSGQDA
;
A
#
# COMPACT_ATOMS: atom_id res chain seq x y z
N MET A 1 17.63 -15.05 12.10
CA MET A 1 17.05 -16.41 12.11
C MET A 1 16.79 -16.81 10.66
N GLU A 2 17.54 -17.77 10.14
CA GLU A 2 17.21 -18.39 8.84
C GLU A 2 15.82 -19.02 8.95
N ARG A 3 14.90 -18.58 8.12
CA ARG A 3 13.55 -19.16 8.05
C ARG A 3 13.69 -20.57 7.47
N ILE A 4 13.23 -21.58 8.19
CA ILE A 4 13.15 -22.96 7.68
C ILE A 4 12.28 -22.92 6.44
N HIS A 5 12.90 -23.05 5.27
CA HIS A 5 12.20 -23.08 4.00
C HIS A 5 11.58 -24.46 3.80
N VAL A 6 10.26 -24.54 3.96
CA VAL A 6 9.53 -25.77 3.62
C VAL A 6 9.47 -25.89 2.10
N LYS A 7 10.06 -26.96 1.55
CA LYS A 7 9.99 -27.27 0.12
C LYS A 7 8.56 -27.63 -0.26
N VAL A 8 8.03 -27.04 -1.31
CA VAL A 8 6.67 -27.38 -1.79
C VAL A 8 6.72 -28.60 -2.73
N PRO A 9 5.63 -29.41 -2.78
CA PRO A 9 5.57 -30.56 -3.70
C PRO A 9 5.77 -30.15 -5.16
N GLY A 10 6.68 -30.84 -5.87
CA GLY A 10 7.02 -30.54 -7.28
C GLY A 10 8.01 -29.40 -7.48
N GLU A 11 8.45 -28.71 -6.40
CA GLU A 11 9.44 -27.62 -6.47
C GLU A 11 10.81 -28.16 -6.90
N GLN A 12 11.40 -27.51 -7.92
CA GLN A 12 12.76 -27.76 -8.40
C GLN A 12 13.74 -26.76 -7.77
N PRO A 13 15.04 -27.04 -7.70
CA PRO A 13 16.04 -26.17 -7.07
C PRO A 13 16.06 -24.73 -7.64
N GLN A 14 15.89 -24.59 -8.95
CA GLN A 14 15.90 -23.29 -9.65
C GLN A 14 14.60 -22.49 -9.51
N ASP A 15 13.48 -23.11 -9.10
CA ASP A 15 12.16 -22.45 -9.07
C ASP A 15 12.17 -21.19 -8.19
N ARG A 16 12.91 -21.23 -7.08
CA ARG A 16 13.03 -20.06 -6.18
C ARG A 16 13.76 -18.89 -6.82
N GLU A 17 14.79 -19.17 -7.62
CA GLU A 17 15.58 -18.11 -8.24
C GLU A 17 14.75 -17.37 -9.29
N TYR A 18 14.04 -18.09 -10.16
CA TYR A 18 13.15 -17.47 -11.14
C TYR A 18 11.94 -16.78 -10.49
N MET A 19 11.44 -17.30 -9.36
CA MET A 19 10.38 -16.63 -8.61
C MET A 19 10.88 -15.31 -7.97
N LYS A 20 12.12 -15.24 -7.49
CA LYS A 20 12.71 -13.96 -7.02
C LYS A 20 12.81 -12.94 -8.16
N GLN A 21 13.14 -13.38 -9.38
CA GLN A 21 13.15 -12.49 -10.54
C GLN A 21 11.74 -11.99 -10.88
N ALA A 22 10.73 -12.86 -10.82
CA ALA A 22 9.33 -12.45 -10.98
C ALA A 22 8.90 -11.44 -9.89
N LEU A 23 9.31 -11.63 -8.63
CA LEU A 23 9.08 -10.67 -7.54
C LEU A 23 9.75 -9.31 -7.80
N ALA A 24 11.00 -9.32 -8.30
CA ALA A 24 11.71 -8.09 -8.64
C ALA A 24 11.05 -7.34 -9.81
N LEU A 25 10.48 -8.07 -10.79
CA LEU A 25 9.67 -7.47 -11.86
C LEU A 25 8.38 -6.86 -11.32
N ALA A 26 7.66 -7.58 -10.45
CA ALA A 26 6.41 -7.11 -9.83
C ALA A 26 6.59 -5.76 -9.12
N GLU A 27 7.73 -5.54 -8.46
CA GLU A 27 8.05 -4.30 -7.75
C GLU A 27 8.03 -3.06 -8.65
N LYS A 28 8.30 -3.21 -9.96
CA LYS A 28 8.23 -2.11 -10.93
C LYS A 28 6.83 -1.55 -11.15
N GLY A 29 5.78 -2.32 -10.77
CA GLY A 29 4.38 -1.89 -10.81
C GLY A 29 3.94 -1.06 -9.60
N HIS A 30 4.82 -0.86 -8.63
CA HIS A 30 4.55 -0.22 -7.36
C HIS A 30 3.93 1.18 -7.51
N GLY A 31 2.82 1.45 -6.80
CA GLY A 31 2.09 2.72 -6.85
C GLY A 31 1.26 2.96 -8.14
N TRP A 32 1.47 2.17 -9.19
CA TRP A 32 0.79 2.34 -10.48
C TRP A 32 -0.36 1.36 -10.72
N VAL A 33 -0.33 0.22 -10.06
CA VAL A 33 -1.32 -0.85 -10.29
C VAL A 33 -2.54 -0.75 -9.38
N ASN A 34 -2.47 0.00 -8.29
CA ASN A 34 -3.55 0.14 -7.31
C ASN A 34 -4.93 0.40 -7.95
N PRO A 35 -6.01 -0.28 -7.51
CA PRO A 35 -6.08 -1.27 -6.43
C PRO A 35 -5.79 -2.72 -6.86
N ASN A 36 -5.19 -2.96 -8.03
CA ASN A 36 -4.76 -4.29 -8.47
C ASN A 36 -3.48 -4.72 -7.75
N PRO A 37 -3.19 -6.04 -7.69
CA PRO A 37 -1.96 -6.55 -7.13
C PRO A 37 -0.75 -6.25 -8.02
N MET A 38 0.41 -6.16 -7.40
CA MET A 38 1.70 -6.22 -8.09
C MET A 38 1.97 -7.67 -8.48
N VAL A 39 2.07 -7.92 -9.78
CA VAL A 39 2.34 -9.26 -10.31
C VAL A 39 3.51 -9.20 -11.29
N GLY A 40 4.42 -10.15 -11.18
CA GLY A 40 5.50 -10.38 -12.11
C GLY A 40 5.46 -11.78 -12.67
N ALA A 41 5.90 -11.94 -13.91
CA ALA A 41 5.96 -13.22 -14.59
C ALA A 41 7.26 -13.38 -15.39
N VAL A 42 7.81 -14.60 -15.37
CA VAL A 42 9.03 -14.97 -16.10
C VAL A 42 8.79 -16.28 -16.84
N LEU A 43 9.15 -16.32 -18.12
CA LEU A 43 9.14 -17.51 -18.95
C LEU A 43 10.56 -18.06 -19.09
N VAL A 44 10.73 -19.34 -18.77
CA VAL A 44 12.04 -20.03 -18.82
C VAL A 44 11.98 -21.24 -19.71
N LYS A 45 12.92 -21.37 -20.65
CA LYS A 45 13.08 -22.55 -21.51
C LYS A 45 14.55 -22.93 -21.54
N ASP A 46 14.84 -24.20 -21.28
CA ASP A 46 16.19 -24.77 -21.26
C ASP A 46 17.16 -23.97 -20.37
N GLY A 47 16.69 -23.55 -19.17
CA GLY A 47 17.46 -22.76 -18.21
C GLY A 47 17.67 -21.29 -18.57
N ARG A 48 17.11 -20.81 -19.69
CA ARG A 48 17.23 -19.44 -20.19
C ARG A 48 15.90 -18.71 -20.09
N ILE A 49 15.93 -17.45 -19.64
CA ILE A 49 14.76 -16.56 -19.65
C ILE A 49 14.48 -16.14 -21.10
N ILE A 50 13.30 -16.47 -21.58
CA ILE A 50 12.81 -16.15 -22.92
C ILE A 50 11.78 -15.03 -22.95
N GLY A 51 11.15 -14.71 -21.80
CA GLY A 51 10.19 -13.61 -21.69
C GLY A 51 10.01 -13.17 -20.26
N GLU A 52 9.75 -11.89 -20.08
CA GLU A 52 9.55 -11.24 -18.78
C GLU A 52 8.37 -10.27 -18.87
N GLY A 53 7.59 -10.18 -17.81
CA GLY A 53 6.47 -9.26 -17.74
C GLY A 53 6.09 -8.91 -16.31
N TYR A 54 5.45 -7.77 -16.17
CA TYR A 54 4.83 -7.37 -14.90
C TYR A 54 3.57 -6.54 -15.17
N HIS A 55 2.66 -6.48 -14.22
CA HIS A 55 1.50 -5.60 -14.33
C HIS A 55 1.97 -4.15 -14.21
N THR A 56 1.96 -3.41 -15.31
CA THR A 56 2.59 -2.09 -15.40
C THR A 56 1.72 -0.98 -14.81
N ARG A 57 0.40 -1.06 -15.01
CA ARG A 57 -0.57 -0.04 -14.58
C ARG A 57 -1.97 -0.60 -14.53
N TYR A 58 -2.80 -0.08 -13.60
CA TYR A 58 -4.22 -0.41 -13.51
C TYR A 58 -4.94 -0.33 -14.87
N GLY A 59 -5.59 -1.45 -15.25
CA GLY A 59 -6.32 -1.58 -16.51
C GLY A 59 -5.50 -2.01 -17.72
N GLN A 60 -4.18 -2.07 -17.64
CA GLN A 60 -3.29 -2.61 -18.67
C GLN A 60 -3.16 -4.14 -18.56
N LEU A 61 -2.35 -4.75 -19.45
CA LEU A 61 -2.13 -6.19 -19.48
C LEU A 61 -1.62 -6.72 -18.13
N HIS A 62 -2.01 -7.94 -17.80
CA HIS A 62 -1.47 -8.67 -16.66
C HIS A 62 -0.07 -9.22 -16.97
N ALA A 63 0.68 -9.55 -15.93
CA ALA A 63 2.09 -9.94 -16.02
C ALA A 63 2.34 -11.12 -16.96
N GLU A 64 1.46 -12.13 -16.95
CA GLU A 64 1.58 -13.31 -17.81
C GLU A 64 1.49 -12.91 -19.29
N ARG A 65 0.51 -12.05 -19.63
CA ARG A 65 0.33 -11.57 -21.01
C ARG A 65 1.47 -10.68 -21.47
N GLU A 66 2.02 -9.85 -20.58
CA GLU A 66 3.24 -9.06 -20.88
C GLU A 66 4.43 -9.97 -21.09
N ALA A 67 4.60 -11.05 -20.32
CA ALA A 67 5.68 -12.02 -20.50
C ALA A 67 5.56 -12.77 -21.85
N PHE A 68 4.36 -13.20 -22.23
CA PHE A 68 4.12 -13.83 -23.55
C PHE A 68 4.37 -12.86 -24.70
N LYS A 69 3.91 -11.62 -24.56
CA LYS A 69 4.18 -10.56 -25.55
C LYS A 69 5.68 -10.31 -25.70
N ASN A 70 6.40 -10.19 -24.60
CA ASN A 70 7.84 -9.96 -24.59
C ASN A 70 8.61 -11.14 -25.23
N ALA A 71 8.20 -12.39 -24.97
CA ALA A 71 8.78 -13.55 -25.65
C ALA A 71 8.56 -13.49 -27.17
N ALA A 72 7.35 -13.16 -27.61
CA ALA A 72 7.05 -13.03 -29.05
C ALA A 72 7.85 -11.91 -29.72
N GLU A 73 8.01 -10.75 -29.05
CA GLU A 73 8.85 -9.64 -29.53
C GLU A 73 10.33 -10.02 -29.68
N ARG A 74 10.80 -10.99 -28.87
CA ARG A 74 12.16 -11.56 -28.94
C ARG A 74 12.28 -12.70 -29.97
N GLY A 75 11.18 -13.09 -30.64
CA GLY A 75 11.15 -14.23 -31.56
C GLY A 75 11.26 -15.58 -30.87
N GLU A 76 10.90 -15.67 -29.59
CA GLU A 76 11.00 -16.87 -28.76
C GLU A 76 9.68 -17.66 -28.76
N GLU A 77 9.79 -18.98 -28.89
CA GLU A 77 8.65 -19.89 -28.77
C GLU A 77 8.41 -20.32 -27.32
N THR A 78 7.20 -20.10 -26.82
CA THR A 78 6.79 -20.40 -25.43
C THR A 78 6.44 -21.86 -25.20
N ALA A 79 6.20 -22.62 -26.27
CA ALA A 79 5.88 -24.06 -26.16
C ALA A 79 6.98 -24.82 -25.43
N GLY A 80 6.62 -25.60 -24.40
CA GLY A 80 7.53 -26.36 -23.55
C GLY A 80 8.28 -25.54 -22.49
N ALA A 81 8.06 -24.22 -22.38
CA ALA A 81 8.65 -23.38 -21.34
C ALA A 81 7.97 -23.58 -19.97
N ASP A 82 8.64 -23.15 -18.91
CA ASP A 82 8.10 -22.99 -17.57
C ASP A 82 7.68 -21.53 -17.36
N LEU A 83 6.47 -21.29 -16.83
CA LEU A 83 5.97 -19.98 -16.44
C LEU A 83 6.05 -19.81 -14.92
N TYR A 84 6.77 -18.81 -14.45
CA TYR A 84 6.80 -18.37 -13.06
C TYR A 84 5.93 -17.13 -12.92
N VAL A 85 5.01 -17.12 -11.96
CA VAL A 85 4.12 -15.99 -11.69
C VAL A 85 3.92 -15.81 -10.19
N THR A 86 4.04 -14.58 -9.70
CA THR A 86 4.03 -14.29 -8.27
C THR A 86 2.65 -14.46 -7.62
N LEU A 87 1.57 -14.37 -8.41
CA LEU A 87 0.19 -14.54 -7.96
C LEU A 87 -0.56 -15.49 -8.90
N GLU A 88 -1.53 -16.22 -8.38
CA GLU A 88 -2.40 -17.13 -9.13
C GLU A 88 -2.98 -16.46 -10.39
N PRO A 89 -2.84 -17.08 -11.59
CA PRO A 89 -3.43 -16.57 -12.82
C PRO A 89 -4.94 -16.47 -12.73
N CYS A 90 -5.50 -15.31 -13.09
CA CYS A 90 -6.94 -15.08 -13.04
C CYS A 90 -7.69 -15.99 -14.03
N CYS A 91 -8.86 -16.50 -13.60
CA CYS A 91 -9.73 -17.38 -14.36
C CYS A 91 -11.10 -16.76 -14.69
N HIS A 92 -11.28 -15.48 -14.48
CA HIS A 92 -12.51 -14.75 -14.78
C HIS A 92 -12.24 -13.57 -15.71
N THR A 93 -13.24 -13.19 -16.48
CA THR A 93 -13.19 -12.00 -17.34
C THR A 93 -13.42 -10.74 -16.48
N GLY A 94 -12.40 -9.91 -16.38
CA GLY A 94 -12.46 -8.59 -15.78
C GLY A 94 -12.37 -7.49 -16.84
N LYS A 95 -11.47 -6.54 -16.67
CA LYS A 95 -11.09 -5.57 -17.72
C LYS A 95 -10.28 -6.23 -18.85
N GLN A 96 -9.64 -7.36 -18.56
CA GLN A 96 -8.88 -8.17 -19.50
C GLN A 96 -9.47 -9.60 -19.55
N PRO A 97 -9.29 -10.35 -20.67
CA PRO A 97 -9.60 -11.76 -20.70
C PRO A 97 -8.78 -12.56 -19.69
N PRO A 98 -9.29 -13.73 -19.22
CA PRO A 98 -8.59 -14.56 -18.24
C PRO A 98 -7.15 -14.88 -18.63
N CYS A 99 -6.21 -14.78 -17.67
CA CYS A 99 -4.81 -15.15 -17.90
C CYS A 99 -4.67 -16.67 -18.10
N THR A 100 -5.53 -17.48 -17.44
CA THR A 100 -5.55 -18.94 -17.64
C THR A 100 -5.74 -19.34 -19.11
N GLU A 101 -6.53 -18.61 -19.89
CA GLU A 101 -6.70 -18.85 -21.33
C GLU A 101 -5.38 -18.58 -22.09
N ALA A 102 -4.71 -17.49 -21.80
CA ALA A 102 -3.42 -17.16 -22.42
C ALA A 102 -2.35 -18.20 -22.08
N VAL A 103 -2.32 -18.65 -20.81
CA VAL A 103 -1.41 -19.71 -20.34
C VAL A 103 -1.68 -21.02 -21.09
N LEU A 104 -2.92 -21.44 -21.23
CA LEU A 104 -3.27 -22.66 -21.96
C LEU A 104 -2.93 -22.57 -23.45
N ALA A 105 -3.13 -21.42 -24.08
CA ALA A 105 -2.82 -21.20 -25.49
C ALA A 105 -1.32 -21.09 -25.78
N SER A 106 -0.49 -20.75 -24.78
CA SER A 106 0.95 -20.54 -24.96
C SER A 106 1.78 -21.80 -25.12
N GLY A 107 1.22 -22.97 -24.79
CA GLY A 107 1.94 -24.25 -24.84
C GLY A 107 3.02 -24.45 -23.76
N VAL A 108 3.04 -23.64 -22.69
CA VAL A 108 3.92 -23.87 -21.55
C VAL A 108 3.65 -25.24 -20.92
N LYS A 109 4.69 -25.89 -20.39
CA LYS A 109 4.56 -27.24 -19.80
C LYS A 109 4.32 -27.21 -18.30
N ARG A 110 4.87 -26.20 -17.59
CA ARG A 110 4.75 -26.02 -16.14
C ARG A 110 4.37 -24.59 -15.80
N VAL A 111 3.59 -24.43 -14.73
CA VAL A 111 3.25 -23.12 -14.14
C VAL A 111 3.64 -23.14 -12.67
N ILE A 112 4.55 -22.27 -12.29
CA ILE A 112 5.04 -22.11 -10.92
C ILE A 112 4.41 -20.84 -10.34
N VAL A 113 3.57 -21.01 -9.32
CA VAL A 113 2.76 -19.94 -8.70
C VAL A 113 3.34 -19.60 -7.32
N GLY A 114 3.54 -18.31 -7.06
CA GLY A 114 4.01 -17.82 -5.77
C GLY A 114 2.96 -17.95 -4.68
N CYS A 115 1.83 -17.29 -4.80
CA CYS A 115 0.74 -17.37 -3.83
C CYS A 115 -0.64 -17.44 -4.52
N THR A 116 -1.63 -17.94 -3.79
CA THR A 116 -3.03 -18.01 -4.22
C THR A 116 -3.67 -16.63 -4.10
N ASP A 117 -4.54 -16.28 -5.04
CA ASP A 117 -5.30 -15.02 -4.99
C ASP A 117 -6.31 -15.06 -3.82
N PRO A 118 -6.32 -14.03 -2.92
CA PRO A 118 -7.28 -13.96 -1.82
C PRO A 118 -8.71 -13.65 -2.26
N ASN A 119 -8.91 -13.23 -3.52
CA ASN A 119 -10.21 -12.91 -4.06
C ASN A 119 -11.08 -14.18 -4.15
N PRO A 120 -12.25 -14.26 -3.47
CA PRO A 120 -13.12 -15.44 -3.50
C PRO A 120 -13.56 -15.87 -4.91
N VAL A 121 -13.54 -14.95 -5.88
CA VAL A 121 -13.86 -15.24 -7.29
C VAL A 121 -12.74 -16.03 -7.97
N VAL A 122 -11.50 -15.92 -7.50
CA VAL A 122 -10.31 -16.61 -8.04
C VAL A 122 -9.90 -17.78 -7.13
N ALA A 123 -9.50 -17.50 -5.94
CA ALA A 123 -9.14 -18.39 -4.80
C ALA A 123 -8.91 -19.87 -5.13
N GLY A 124 -7.82 -20.22 -5.78
CA GLY A 124 -7.44 -21.58 -6.17
C GLY A 124 -8.16 -22.11 -7.42
N ARG A 125 -9.08 -21.36 -8.04
CA ARG A 125 -9.81 -21.79 -9.24
C ARG A 125 -8.93 -21.76 -10.48
N GLY A 126 -8.03 -20.75 -10.59
CA GLY A 126 -7.06 -20.66 -11.68
C GLY A 126 -6.10 -21.84 -11.68
N ILE A 127 -5.50 -22.12 -10.53
CA ILE A 127 -4.61 -23.29 -10.34
C ILE A 127 -5.34 -24.58 -10.69
N ARG A 128 -6.55 -24.76 -10.19
CA ARG A 128 -7.37 -25.96 -10.45
C ARG A 128 -7.67 -26.12 -11.93
N LEU A 129 -8.13 -25.05 -12.58
CA LEU A 129 -8.43 -25.07 -14.02
C LEU A 129 -7.21 -25.47 -14.86
N LEU A 130 -6.04 -24.93 -14.56
CA LEU A 130 -4.82 -25.27 -15.30
C LEU A 130 -4.45 -26.75 -15.12
N ARG A 131 -4.58 -27.30 -13.89
CA ARG A 131 -4.35 -28.73 -13.61
C ARG A 131 -5.34 -29.63 -14.33
N GLU A 132 -6.64 -29.29 -14.32
CA GLU A 132 -7.70 -30.02 -15.03
C GLU A 132 -7.49 -30.04 -16.54
N LYS A 133 -6.80 -29.03 -17.07
CA LYS A 133 -6.40 -28.96 -18.48
C LYS A 133 -5.06 -29.64 -18.78
N GLY A 134 -4.47 -30.35 -17.80
CA GLY A 134 -3.28 -31.19 -17.99
C GLY A 134 -1.95 -30.49 -17.77
N LEU A 135 -1.93 -29.23 -17.29
CA LEU A 135 -0.68 -28.54 -16.96
C LEU A 135 -0.15 -28.99 -15.59
N GLU A 136 1.16 -29.14 -15.48
CA GLU A 136 1.83 -29.27 -14.20
C GLU A 136 1.84 -27.93 -13.47
N VAL A 137 1.22 -27.84 -12.29
CA VAL A 137 1.16 -26.60 -11.51
C VAL A 137 1.76 -26.81 -10.12
N VAL A 138 2.87 -26.10 -9.86
CA VAL A 138 3.56 -26.02 -8.55
C VAL A 138 3.13 -24.73 -7.89
N ALA A 139 2.53 -24.77 -6.71
CA ALA A 139 2.01 -23.58 -6.02
C ALA A 139 2.62 -23.40 -4.63
N GLY A 140 2.93 -22.18 -4.25
CA GLY A 140 3.46 -21.82 -2.93
C GLY A 140 4.96 -21.52 -2.91
N VAL A 141 5.61 -21.41 -4.07
CA VAL A 141 7.05 -21.09 -4.15
C VAL A 141 7.27 -19.63 -3.74
N LEU A 142 8.04 -19.42 -2.68
CA LEU A 142 8.24 -18.09 -2.03
C LEU A 142 6.92 -17.42 -1.62
N ARG A 143 5.95 -18.22 -1.17
CA ARG A 143 4.62 -17.75 -0.81
C ARG A 143 4.64 -16.55 0.14
N GLY A 144 5.44 -16.62 1.20
CA GLY A 144 5.50 -15.55 2.20
C GLY A 144 6.04 -14.23 1.65
N GLU A 145 6.96 -14.29 0.67
CA GLU A 145 7.50 -13.13 -0.03
C GLU A 145 6.45 -12.52 -0.97
N CYS A 146 5.74 -13.36 -1.71
CA CYS A 146 4.67 -12.92 -2.62
C CYS A 146 3.48 -12.29 -1.87
N GLU A 147 3.08 -12.88 -0.73
CA GLU A 147 2.03 -12.33 0.13
C GLU A 147 2.44 -10.99 0.75
N ARG A 148 3.69 -10.86 1.25
CA ARG A 148 4.21 -9.59 1.78
C ARG A 148 4.27 -8.48 0.74
N GLN A 149 4.71 -8.79 -0.48
CA GLN A 149 4.75 -7.81 -1.56
C GLN A 149 3.35 -7.27 -1.88
N ASN A 150 2.33 -8.09 -1.73
CA ASN A 150 0.94 -7.76 -2.02
C ASN A 150 0.06 -7.58 -0.76
N GLU A 151 0.65 -7.27 0.42
CA GLU A 151 -0.10 -7.17 1.68
C GLU A 151 -1.28 -6.19 1.62
N VAL A 152 -1.11 -5.04 0.94
CA VAL A 152 -2.15 -4.04 0.71
C VAL A 152 -3.33 -4.65 -0.04
N PHE A 153 -3.06 -5.32 -1.16
CA PHE A 153 -4.08 -6.00 -1.96
C PHE A 153 -4.79 -7.10 -1.14
N PHE A 154 -4.02 -7.94 -0.42
CA PHE A 154 -4.57 -9.01 0.41
C PHE A 154 -5.49 -8.47 1.52
N HIS A 155 -5.06 -7.41 2.21
CA HIS A 155 -5.88 -6.76 3.22
C HIS A 155 -7.17 -6.20 2.61
N PHE A 156 -7.07 -5.42 1.55
CA PHE A 156 -8.21 -4.78 0.90
C PHE A 156 -9.22 -5.82 0.35
N MET A 157 -8.73 -6.92 -0.22
CA MET A 157 -9.61 -7.98 -0.74
C MET A 157 -10.40 -8.68 0.37
N ARG A 158 -9.80 -8.87 1.55
CA ARG A 158 -10.43 -9.53 2.70
C ARG A 158 -11.38 -8.62 3.46
N THR A 159 -10.97 -7.38 3.73
CA THR A 159 -11.67 -6.47 4.65
C THR A 159 -12.52 -5.43 3.95
N LYS A 160 -12.23 -5.11 2.70
CA LYS A 160 -12.76 -3.97 1.93
C LYS A 160 -12.40 -2.61 2.56
N LEU A 161 -11.51 -2.59 3.53
CA LEU A 161 -10.97 -1.37 4.14
C LEU A 161 -9.58 -1.07 3.58
N PRO A 162 -9.19 0.21 3.45
CA PRO A 162 -7.84 0.58 3.10
C PRO A 162 -6.81 0.04 4.09
N PHE A 163 -5.69 -0.49 3.59
CA PHE A 163 -4.52 -0.79 4.42
C PHE A 163 -3.94 0.51 4.95
N THR A 164 -3.85 0.64 6.26
CA THR A 164 -3.47 1.90 6.91
C THR A 164 -2.06 1.85 7.48
N VAL A 165 -1.23 2.78 7.03
CA VAL A 165 0.11 3.00 7.58
C VAL A 165 0.12 4.29 8.38
N LEU A 166 0.37 4.19 9.67
CA LEU A 166 0.61 5.34 10.53
C LEU A 166 2.09 5.73 10.47
N LYS A 167 2.38 6.88 9.88
CA LYS A 167 3.74 7.39 9.74
C LYS A 167 3.96 8.63 10.58
N TYR A 168 5.04 8.64 11.33
CA TYR A 168 5.52 9.85 12.02
C TYR A 168 7.04 9.96 12.00
N ALA A 169 7.53 11.19 12.17
CA ALA A 169 8.94 11.47 12.36
C ALA A 169 9.14 12.16 13.72
N MET A 170 10.13 11.72 14.47
CA MET A 170 10.40 12.23 15.81
C MET A 170 11.90 12.32 16.09
N THR A 171 12.25 13.10 17.09
CA THR A 171 13.57 13.08 17.71
C THR A 171 13.78 11.81 18.54
N LEU A 172 15.00 11.52 18.96
CA LEU A 172 15.32 10.37 19.80
C LEU A 172 14.56 10.39 21.14
N ASP A 173 14.25 11.57 21.66
CA ASP A 173 13.43 11.77 22.87
C ASP A 173 11.93 11.89 22.58
N GLY A 174 11.46 11.45 21.38
CA GLY A 174 10.06 11.30 21.05
C GLY A 174 9.30 12.61 20.75
N LYS A 175 9.96 13.65 20.22
CA LYS A 175 9.31 14.93 19.91
C LYS A 175 9.11 15.10 18.40
N THR A 176 7.92 15.56 18.01
CA THR A 176 7.57 15.85 16.60
C THR A 176 7.68 17.33 16.25
N ALA A 177 7.90 18.18 17.23
CA ALA A 177 8.23 19.60 17.09
C ALA A 177 8.88 20.12 18.36
N THR A 178 9.48 21.31 18.29
CA THR A 178 9.96 22.04 19.47
C THR A 178 8.78 22.55 20.31
N VAL A 179 9.05 23.07 21.51
CA VAL A 179 8.03 23.70 22.38
C VAL A 179 7.32 24.87 21.67
N SER A 180 8.01 25.58 20.77
CA SER A 180 7.45 26.67 19.96
C SER A 180 6.70 26.17 18.71
N GLY A 181 6.56 24.86 18.51
CA GLY A 181 5.84 24.26 17.37
C GLY A 181 6.66 24.14 16.08
N LYS A 182 7.96 24.46 16.06
CA LYS A 182 8.78 24.30 14.86
C LYS A 182 9.12 22.83 14.65
N SER A 183 8.78 22.29 13.46
CA SER A 183 8.92 20.86 13.09
C SER A 183 9.89 20.62 11.92
N GLN A 184 10.34 21.64 11.21
CA GLN A 184 11.14 21.50 9.99
C GLN A 184 12.63 21.87 10.27
N TRP A 185 13.61 20.98 10.03
CA TRP A 185 13.46 19.59 9.63
C TRP A 185 13.94 18.70 10.79
N ILE A 186 13.12 17.71 11.16
CA ILE A 186 13.50 16.74 12.20
C ILE A 186 14.47 15.73 11.58
N THR A 187 14.05 15.03 10.53
CA THR A 187 14.83 14.00 9.84
C THR A 187 15.63 14.56 8.66
N GLY A 188 16.65 13.84 8.26
CA GLY A 188 17.54 14.17 7.15
C GLY A 188 16.90 13.93 5.77
N GLU A 189 17.70 14.16 4.72
CA GLU A 189 17.24 14.10 3.33
C GLU A 189 16.87 12.69 2.91
N ALA A 190 17.68 11.68 3.27
CA ALA A 190 17.43 10.28 2.94
C ALA A 190 16.08 9.78 3.49
N ALA A 191 15.77 10.12 4.75
CA ALA A 191 14.47 9.79 5.34
C ALA A 191 13.31 10.51 4.64
N ARG A 192 13.47 11.81 4.31
CA ARG A 192 12.43 12.54 3.56
C ARG A 192 12.23 11.99 2.15
N LYS A 193 13.29 11.54 1.46
CA LYS A 193 13.19 10.84 0.17
C LYS A 193 12.34 9.58 0.31
N ARG A 194 12.61 8.74 1.31
CA ARG A 194 11.82 7.54 1.58
C ARG A 194 10.34 7.87 1.82
N VAL A 195 10.03 8.91 2.58
CA VAL A 195 8.64 9.37 2.77
C VAL A 195 7.97 9.74 1.44
N HIS A 196 8.70 10.34 0.51
CA HIS A 196 8.17 10.66 -0.80
C HIS A 196 7.98 9.42 -1.68
N GLU A 197 8.85 8.41 -1.57
CA GLU A 197 8.66 7.11 -2.20
C GLU A 197 7.39 6.45 -1.68
N ASP A 198 7.17 6.43 -0.36
CA ASP A 198 5.97 5.88 0.25
C ASP A 198 4.69 6.66 -0.14
N ARG A 199 4.74 7.99 -0.29
CA ARG A 199 3.63 8.78 -0.84
C ARG A 199 3.29 8.42 -2.28
N GLY A 200 4.26 7.98 -3.09
CA GLY A 200 4.02 7.44 -4.43
C GLY A 200 3.47 6.01 -4.40
N ARG A 201 3.73 5.29 -3.32
CA ARG A 201 3.36 3.89 -3.11
C ARG A 201 1.90 3.71 -2.71
N TYR A 202 1.46 4.43 -1.67
CA TYR A 202 0.10 4.32 -1.15
C TYR A 202 -0.87 5.16 -1.97
N MET A 203 -2.11 4.66 -2.13
CA MET A 203 -3.10 5.28 -2.98
C MET A 203 -3.58 6.64 -2.43
N ALA A 204 -3.62 6.80 -1.10
CA ALA A 204 -3.98 8.04 -0.45
C ALA A 204 -3.03 8.42 0.69
N ILE A 205 -2.93 9.73 0.94
CA ILE A 205 -2.34 10.32 2.14
C ILE A 205 -3.45 11.01 2.95
N LEU A 206 -3.50 10.73 4.24
CA LEU A 206 -4.52 11.29 5.13
C LEU A 206 -3.90 12.15 6.22
N THR A 207 -4.49 13.32 6.44
CA THR A 207 -4.16 14.19 7.56
C THR A 207 -5.42 14.81 8.17
N GLY A 208 -5.30 15.33 9.39
CA GLY A 208 -6.36 16.12 10.02
C GLY A 208 -6.28 17.59 9.63
N VAL A 209 -7.42 18.29 9.68
CA VAL A 209 -7.51 19.73 9.41
C VAL A 209 -6.55 20.56 10.27
N SER A 210 -6.27 20.15 11.50
CA SER A 210 -5.31 20.85 12.38
C SER A 210 -3.90 20.93 11.78
N THR A 211 -3.47 19.89 11.06
CA THR A 211 -2.19 19.88 10.33
C THR A 211 -2.24 20.84 9.13
N VAL A 212 -3.38 20.90 8.43
CA VAL A 212 -3.54 21.85 7.31
C VAL A 212 -3.47 23.29 7.81
N LEU A 213 -4.12 23.58 8.94
CA LEU A 213 -4.12 24.91 9.56
C LEU A 213 -2.75 25.33 10.08
N ALA A 214 -1.96 24.37 10.62
CA ALA A 214 -0.65 24.66 11.20
C ALA A 214 0.44 24.80 10.13
N ASP A 215 0.49 23.88 9.16
CA ASP A 215 1.63 23.69 8.28
C ASP A 215 1.37 24.03 6.81
N ASN A 216 0.10 24.22 6.42
CA ASN A 216 -0.33 24.41 5.03
C ASN A 216 0.40 23.47 4.04
N PRO A 217 0.37 22.14 4.25
CA PRO A 217 1.22 21.20 3.55
C PRO A 217 0.74 20.95 2.11
N GLN A 218 1.66 20.55 1.23
CA GLN A 218 1.32 20.12 -0.14
C GLN A 218 0.78 18.69 -0.19
N LEU A 219 1.28 17.78 0.66
CA LEU A 219 0.95 16.35 0.69
C LEU A 219 1.16 15.65 -0.68
N THR A 220 2.23 15.97 -1.36
CA THR A 220 2.57 15.45 -2.69
C THR A 220 3.78 14.53 -2.64
N CYS A 221 3.88 13.63 -3.63
CA CYS A 221 5.09 12.89 -3.95
C CYS A 221 6.00 13.81 -4.79
N ARG A 222 7.26 14.02 -4.34
CA ARG A 222 8.22 14.94 -4.97
C ARG A 222 9.50 14.23 -5.43
N ILE A 223 9.36 12.98 -5.89
CA ILE A 223 10.44 12.26 -6.56
C ILE A 223 10.21 12.26 -8.08
N PRO A 224 11.26 12.24 -8.88
CA PRO A 224 11.13 12.15 -10.35
C PRO A 224 10.33 10.91 -10.75
N GLY A 225 9.32 11.10 -11.61
CA GLY A 225 8.45 10.02 -12.07
C GLY A 225 7.47 9.48 -11.04
N GLY A 226 7.44 10.03 -9.83
CA GLY A 226 6.50 9.62 -8.78
C GLY A 226 5.06 10.06 -9.04
N LYS A 227 4.09 9.27 -8.58
CA LYS A 227 2.67 9.56 -8.65
C LYS A 227 2.20 10.26 -7.37
N ASN A 228 1.42 11.32 -7.49
CA ASN A 228 0.79 11.94 -6.32
C ASN A 228 -0.32 11.04 -5.76
N PRO A 229 -0.40 10.87 -4.41
CA PRO A 229 -1.53 10.22 -3.77
C PRO A 229 -2.78 11.09 -3.81
N ILE A 230 -3.94 10.49 -3.59
CA ILE A 230 -5.17 11.22 -3.22
C ILE A 230 -4.93 11.84 -1.85
N ARG A 231 -5.14 13.15 -1.71
CA ARG A 231 -5.04 13.85 -0.43
C ARG A 231 -6.37 13.79 0.29
N VAL A 232 -6.42 13.16 1.46
CA VAL A 232 -7.62 13.03 2.29
C VAL A 232 -7.47 13.90 3.53
N ILE A 233 -8.37 14.87 3.68
CA ILE A 233 -8.38 15.79 4.83
C ILE A 233 -9.56 15.41 5.75
N ALA A 234 -9.26 14.92 6.94
CA ALA A 234 -10.27 14.66 7.97
C ALA A 234 -10.64 16.01 8.63
N ASP A 235 -11.83 16.52 8.29
CA ASP A 235 -12.30 17.86 8.69
C ASP A 235 -13.76 17.85 9.09
N THR A 236 -14.05 17.44 10.33
CA THR A 236 -15.40 17.28 10.85
C THR A 236 -16.29 18.48 10.54
N LYS A 237 -15.79 19.70 10.68
CA LYS A 237 -16.58 20.95 10.63
C LYS A 237 -16.34 21.81 9.37
N LEU A 238 -15.63 21.30 8.33
CA LEU A 238 -15.24 22.07 7.15
C LEU A 238 -14.52 23.39 7.50
N ARG A 239 -13.41 23.26 8.23
CA ARG A 239 -12.55 24.39 8.65
C ARG A 239 -11.33 24.57 7.76
N THR A 240 -11.08 23.66 6.83
CA THR A 240 -9.97 23.76 5.87
C THR A 240 -10.08 25.07 5.11
N PRO A 241 -9.09 25.97 5.17
CA PRO A 241 -9.19 27.24 4.45
C PRO A 241 -9.25 27.00 2.94
N LEU A 242 -10.15 27.69 2.24
CA LEU A 242 -10.19 27.66 0.77
C LEU A 242 -8.89 28.14 0.14
N SER A 243 -8.11 28.98 0.85
CA SER A 243 -6.78 29.45 0.46
C SER A 243 -5.65 28.47 0.75
N SER A 244 -5.93 27.33 1.40
CA SER A 244 -4.89 26.34 1.69
C SER A 244 -4.35 25.69 0.41
N THR A 245 -3.07 25.32 0.42
CA THR A 245 -2.39 24.69 -0.72
C THR A 245 -3.12 23.45 -1.22
N VAL A 246 -3.64 22.60 -0.33
CA VAL A 246 -4.36 21.39 -0.69
C VAL A 246 -5.66 21.67 -1.45
N VAL A 247 -6.35 22.78 -1.17
CA VAL A 247 -7.56 23.21 -1.88
C VAL A 247 -7.19 23.90 -3.19
N GLN A 248 -6.26 24.85 -3.17
CA GLN A 248 -5.86 25.62 -4.36
C GLN A 248 -5.29 24.75 -5.49
N THR A 249 -4.69 23.62 -5.15
CA THR A 249 -4.11 22.66 -6.12
C THR A 249 -4.97 21.39 -6.30
N ALA A 250 -6.26 21.45 -5.92
CA ALA A 250 -7.13 20.25 -5.95
C ALA A 250 -7.42 19.74 -7.37
N ARG A 251 -7.35 20.60 -8.37
CA ARG A 251 -7.51 20.24 -9.80
C ARG A 251 -6.30 19.51 -10.37
N GLU A 252 -5.11 19.73 -9.79
CA GLU A 252 -3.84 19.09 -10.20
C GLU A 252 -3.60 17.78 -9.44
N THR A 253 -3.88 17.80 -8.14
CA THR A 253 -3.72 16.64 -7.25
C THR A 253 -5.05 16.37 -6.54
N PRO A 254 -5.69 15.22 -6.76
CA PRO A 254 -6.99 14.90 -6.17
C PRO A 254 -7.01 15.15 -4.67
N THR A 255 -7.99 15.95 -4.22
CA THR A 255 -8.15 16.30 -2.79
C THR A 255 -9.57 15.99 -2.36
N TRP A 256 -9.70 15.15 -1.34
CA TRP A 256 -10.97 14.77 -0.75
C TRP A 256 -11.06 15.32 0.67
N ILE A 257 -12.15 16.03 0.96
CA ILE A 257 -12.43 16.52 2.31
C ILE A 257 -13.53 15.65 2.90
N VAL A 258 -13.25 15.02 4.04
CA VAL A 258 -14.21 14.16 4.73
C VAL A 258 -14.80 14.93 5.90
N THR A 259 -16.14 15.03 5.96
CA THR A 259 -16.84 15.91 6.90
C THR A 259 -18.20 15.36 7.31
N GLU A 260 -18.71 15.79 8.48
CA GLU A 260 -20.12 15.57 8.89
C GLU A 260 -21.06 16.65 8.38
N VAL A 261 -20.53 17.77 7.88
CA VAL A 261 -21.33 18.91 7.44
C VAL A 261 -22.25 18.52 6.28
N SER A 262 -23.55 18.73 6.45
CA SER A 262 -24.59 18.44 5.45
C SER A 262 -24.93 19.64 4.57
N ASP A 263 -24.56 20.86 4.97
CA ASP A 263 -24.85 22.10 4.23
C ASP A 263 -24.26 22.08 2.82
N ALA A 264 -25.13 22.05 1.82
CA ALA A 264 -24.75 21.96 0.42
C ALA A 264 -24.00 23.21 -0.07
N GLY A 265 -24.34 24.40 0.44
CA GLY A 265 -23.68 25.64 0.07
C GLY A 265 -22.24 25.69 0.53
N ARG A 266 -21.96 25.24 1.76
CA ARG A 266 -20.60 25.14 2.29
C ARG A 266 -19.76 24.13 1.52
N LYS A 267 -20.32 22.94 1.18
CA LYS A 267 -19.63 21.93 0.38
C LYS A 267 -19.31 22.44 -1.02
N LYS A 268 -20.27 23.12 -1.64
CA LYS A 268 -20.13 23.63 -3.01
C LYS A 268 -18.89 24.50 -3.18
N ALA A 269 -18.51 25.30 -2.20
CA ALA A 269 -17.31 26.14 -2.28
C ALA A 269 -16.02 25.31 -2.48
N TYR A 270 -15.92 24.14 -1.85
CA TYR A 270 -14.78 23.22 -2.03
C TYR A 270 -14.88 22.45 -3.35
N GLU A 271 -16.08 22.05 -3.75
CA GLU A 271 -16.32 21.33 -5.01
C GLU A 271 -16.00 22.27 -6.21
N ASP A 272 -16.40 23.53 -6.14
CA ASP A 272 -16.07 24.55 -7.14
C ASP A 272 -14.55 24.80 -7.24
N ALA A 273 -13.82 24.65 -6.11
CA ALA A 273 -12.36 24.69 -6.08
C ALA A 273 -11.70 23.42 -6.64
N GLY A 274 -12.46 22.35 -6.91
CA GLY A 274 -11.98 21.08 -7.47
C GLY A 274 -11.76 19.97 -6.43
N CYS A 275 -12.14 20.21 -5.18
CA CYS A 275 -12.13 19.16 -4.17
C CYS A 275 -13.34 18.23 -4.32
N ARG A 276 -13.20 16.98 -3.87
CA ARG A 276 -14.34 16.10 -3.63
C ARG A 276 -14.70 16.14 -2.15
N VAL A 277 -15.97 16.34 -1.82
CA VAL A 277 -16.44 16.35 -0.43
C VAL A 277 -17.19 15.05 -0.12
N LEU A 278 -16.70 14.29 0.84
CA LEU A 278 -17.30 13.05 1.31
C LEU A 278 -17.98 13.30 2.65
N SER A 279 -19.27 12.98 2.73
CA SER A 279 -20.01 13.06 4.00
C SER A 279 -19.93 11.75 4.74
N VAL A 280 -19.54 11.80 6.01
CA VAL A 280 -19.55 10.68 6.95
C VAL A 280 -20.10 11.15 8.29
N PRO A 281 -20.71 10.26 9.10
CA PRO A 281 -21.20 10.64 10.41
C PRO A 281 -20.07 11.06 11.36
N ALA A 282 -20.41 11.79 12.41
CA ALA A 282 -19.56 12.05 13.55
C ALA A 282 -20.09 11.34 14.79
N LYS A 283 -19.18 10.98 15.69
CA LYS A 283 -19.46 10.46 17.04
C LYS A 283 -18.75 11.36 18.04
N GLU A 284 -19.47 11.79 19.08
CA GLU A 284 -18.91 12.65 20.14
C GLU A 284 -18.20 13.93 19.62
N GLY A 285 -18.69 14.46 18.48
CA GLY A 285 -18.15 15.68 17.88
C GLY A 285 -16.90 15.49 17.00
N GLU A 286 -16.43 14.25 16.81
CA GLU A 286 -15.34 13.87 15.92
C GLU A 286 -15.85 12.97 14.79
N LEU A 287 -15.14 12.93 13.66
CA LEU A 287 -15.50 12.01 12.56
C LEU A 287 -15.48 10.55 13.04
N ASP A 288 -16.49 9.81 12.66
CA ASP A 288 -16.45 8.34 12.77
C ASP A 288 -15.41 7.79 11.80
N LEU A 289 -14.22 7.46 12.33
CA LEU A 289 -13.10 6.97 11.53
C LEU A 289 -13.39 5.64 10.85
N GLN A 290 -14.19 4.77 11.49
CA GLN A 290 -14.60 3.50 10.88
C GLN A 290 -15.47 3.75 9.66
N ALA A 291 -16.47 4.63 9.75
CA ALA A 291 -17.31 5.03 8.63
C ALA A 291 -16.50 5.74 7.53
N MET A 292 -15.50 6.54 7.91
CA MET A 292 -14.60 7.19 6.95
C MET A 292 -13.79 6.15 6.16
N MET A 293 -13.19 5.17 6.83
CA MET A 293 -12.40 4.14 6.17
C MET A 293 -13.27 3.22 5.30
N GLN A 294 -14.48 2.89 5.74
CA GLN A 294 -15.47 2.17 4.91
C GLN A 294 -15.80 2.96 3.65
N ARG A 295 -16.07 4.26 3.79
CA ARG A 295 -16.36 5.13 2.65
C ARG A 295 -15.20 5.20 1.67
N LEU A 296 -13.95 5.29 2.16
CA LEU A 296 -12.76 5.26 1.29
C LEU A 296 -12.62 3.91 0.56
N GLY A 297 -12.92 2.81 1.24
CA GLY A 297 -12.92 1.47 0.64
C GLY A 297 -13.97 1.31 -0.47
N GLU A 298 -15.19 1.83 -0.29
CA GLU A 298 -16.24 1.90 -1.33
C GLU A 298 -15.78 2.67 -2.58
N GLU A 299 -14.99 3.71 -2.37
CA GLU A 299 -14.34 4.49 -3.43
C GLU A 299 -13.10 3.79 -4.02
N LYS A 300 -12.84 2.54 -3.62
CA LYS A 300 -11.72 1.69 -4.07
C LYS A 300 -10.35 2.24 -3.71
N VAL A 301 -10.24 3.01 -2.65
CA VAL A 301 -8.95 3.36 -2.04
C VAL A 301 -8.47 2.14 -1.27
N ASP A 302 -7.40 1.52 -1.73
CA ASP A 302 -6.86 0.28 -1.14
C ASP A 302 -5.89 0.53 0.01
N SER A 303 -5.31 1.73 0.07
CA SER A 303 -4.27 2.07 1.05
C SER A 303 -4.25 3.54 1.43
N VAL A 304 -3.96 3.80 2.70
CA VAL A 304 -3.87 5.15 3.27
C VAL A 304 -2.62 5.29 4.11
N MET A 305 -1.79 6.27 3.80
CA MET A 305 -0.69 6.70 4.65
C MET A 305 -1.18 7.85 5.54
N VAL A 306 -1.27 7.62 6.84
CA VAL A 306 -1.69 8.64 7.82
C VAL A 306 -0.48 9.44 8.27
N GLU A 307 -0.38 10.68 7.82
CA GLU A 307 0.59 11.67 8.27
C GLU A 307 -0.14 12.77 9.04
N SER A 308 -0.31 12.62 10.34
CA SER A 308 -1.19 13.47 11.13
C SER A 308 -0.56 13.89 12.46
N GLY A 309 -1.21 14.84 13.14
CA GLY A 309 -0.90 15.16 14.53
C GLY A 309 -1.28 14.02 15.48
N GLY A 310 -0.68 14.00 16.65
CA GLY A 310 -0.74 12.90 17.61
C GLY A 310 -2.16 12.54 18.09
N THR A 311 -3.12 13.47 18.08
CA THR A 311 -4.52 13.20 18.47
C THR A 311 -5.19 12.28 17.45
N LEU A 312 -5.08 12.57 16.16
CA LEU A 312 -5.66 11.72 15.11
C LEU A 312 -4.94 10.38 15.03
N ALA A 313 -3.61 10.37 15.25
CA ALA A 313 -2.83 9.13 15.35
C ALA A 313 -3.35 8.21 16.46
N TRP A 314 -3.64 8.77 17.64
CA TRP A 314 -4.27 8.05 18.75
C TRP A 314 -5.64 7.51 18.38
N SER A 315 -6.49 8.35 17.77
CA SER A 315 -7.85 7.95 17.36
C SER A 315 -7.83 6.78 16.39
N PHE A 316 -6.90 6.76 15.43
CA PHE A 316 -6.71 5.63 14.50
C PHE A 316 -6.27 4.33 15.22
N LEU A 317 -5.32 4.43 16.17
CA LEU A 317 -4.88 3.28 16.96
C LEU A 317 -6.02 2.75 17.83
N LYS A 318 -6.72 3.63 18.55
CA LYS A 318 -7.85 3.29 19.42
C LYS A 318 -9.01 2.64 18.65
N ALA A 319 -9.25 3.06 17.42
CA ALA A 319 -10.27 2.48 16.53
C ALA A 319 -9.84 1.14 15.91
N GLY A 320 -8.62 0.66 16.14
CA GLY A 320 -8.12 -0.57 15.54
C GLY A 320 -7.93 -0.46 14.02
N LEU A 321 -7.64 0.73 13.48
CA LEU A 321 -7.57 0.99 12.04
C LEU A 321 -6.14 1.05 11.48
N VAL A 322 -5.11 0.84 12.31
CA VAL A 322 -3.70 0.90 11.89
C VAL A 322 -3.15 -0.49 11.65
N ASN A 323 -2.72 -0.80 10.44
CA ASN A 323 -2.09 -2.08 10.08
C ASN A 323 -0.57 -2.03 10.30
N ARG A 324 0.07 -0.90 9.98
CA ARG A 324 1.53 -0.71 10.08
C ARG A 324 1.87 0.63 10.70
N VAL A 325 2.94 0.64 11.49
CA VAL A 325 3.56 1.86 12.01
C VAL A 325 4.93 2.04 11.35
N GLN A 326 5.20 3.26 10.87
CA GLN A 326 6.50 3.73 10.39
C GLN A 326 6.98 4.86 11.27
N ALA A 327 7.96 4.58 12.14
CA ALA A 327 8.57 5.54 13.03
C ALA A 327 9.95 5.97 12.52
N TYR A 328 10.07 7.20 12.05
CA TYR A 328 11.35 7.80 11.67
C TYR A 328 11.97 8.50 12.87
N ILE A 329 13.14 8.07 13.31
CA ILE A 329 13.82 8.55 14.51
C ILE A 329 15.09 9.28 14.10
N ALA A 330 15.13 10.59 14.36
CA ALA A 330 16.32 11.40 14.10
C ALA A 330 17.25 11.39 15.31
N PRO A 331 18.60 11.45 15.13
CA PRO A 331 19.59 11.54 16.21
C PRO A 331 19.65 12.96 16.81
N LYS A 332 18.50 13.44 17.31
CA LYS A 332 18.31 14.77 17.90
C LYS A 332 17.54 14.66 19.21
N ILE A 333 17.72 15.61 20.09
CA ILE A 333 16.97 15.78 21.33
C ILE A 333 16.43 17.20 21.38
N PHE A 334 15.08 17.33 21.54
CA PHE A 334 14.42 18.62 21.67
C PHE A 334 14.07 18.95 23.12
N GLY A 335 13.76 17.96 23.94
CA GLY A 335 13.29 18.16 25.30
C GLY A 335 11.92 18.86 25.36
N GLY A 336 11.61 19.39 26.55
CA GLY A 336 10.40 20.18 26.80
C GLY A 336 9.16 19.33 27.10
N ALA A 337 8.58 19.47 28.29
CA ALA A 337 7.38 18.73 28.71
C ALA A 337 6.16 19.01 27.82
N GLY A 338 6.00 20.23 27.32
CA GLY A 338 4.91 20.64 26.43
C GLY A 338 5.18 20.39 24.92
N ALA A 339 6.36 19.89 24.55
CA ALA A 339 6.67 19.60 23.16
C ALA A 339 5.81 18.44 22.63
N PRO A 340 5.26 18.52 21.39
CA PRO A 340 4.35 17.52 20.86
C PRO A 340 5.04 16.16 20.62
N THR A 341 4.25 15.08 20.82
CA THR A 341 4.67 13.70 20.62
C THR A 341 3.88 13.06 19.45
N PRO A 342 4.39 11.96 18.85
CA PRO A 342 3.76 11.32 17.71
C PRO A 342 2.34 10.80 17.98
N VAL A 343 2.09 10.27 19.18
CA VAL A 343 0.82 9.77 19.62
C VAL A 343 0.41 10.50 20.89
N ARG A 344 -0.82 11.04 20.91
CA ARG A 344 -1.39 11.81 22.01
C ARG A 344 -2.76 11.21 22.35
N GLY A 345 -3.65 11.95 22.94
CA GLY A 345 -4.99 11.51 23.34
C GLY A 345 -5.02 11.15 24.83
N THR A 346 -5.95 10.26 25.20
CA THR A 346 -6.12 9.86 26.61
C THR A 346 -5.03 8.94 27.12
N GLY A 347 -4.35 8.23 26.20
CA GLY A 347 -3.38 7.19 26.58
C GLY A 347 -4.06 5.91 27.07
N VAL A 348 -3.26 4.95 27.52
CA VAL A 348 -3.69 3.73 28.22
C VAL A 348 -3.42 3.89 29.72
N ASP A 349 -4.25 3.28 30.56
CA ASP A 349 -4.14 3.40 32.02
C ASP A 349 -3.07 2.45 32.58
N ALA A 350 -2.82 1.32 31.91
CA ALA A 350 -1.85 0.32 32.36
C ALA A 350 -1.03 -0.27 31.20
N PRO A 351 0.25 -0.67 31.45
CA PRO A 351 1.11 -1.24 30.40
C PRO A 351 0.51 -2.43 29.64
N PRO A 352 -0.30 -3.33 30.24
CA PRO A 352 -0.94 -4.42 29.50
C PRO A 352 -1.95 -3.99 28.44
N GLU A 353 -2.45 -2.76 28.51
CA GLU A 353 -3.40 -2.18 27.55
C GLU A 353 -2.71 -1.55 26.32
N ALA A 354 -1.38 -1.59 26.28
CA ALA A 354 -0.62 -1.02 25.18
C ALA A 354 -0.92 -1.71 23.85
N PHE A 355 -0.94 -0.94 22.76
CA PHE A 355 -0.97 -1.48 21.39
C PHE A 355 0.32 -2.25 21.14
N LEU A 356 0.22 -3.56 20.94
CA LEU A 356 1.37 -4.41 20.72
C LEU A 356 1.80 -4.39 19.26
N LEU A 357 3.11 -4.27 19.04
CA LEU A 357 3.73 -4.25 17.72
C LEU A 357 4.53 -5.53 17.51
N LYS A 358 4.51 -6.06 16.29
CA LYS A 358 5.20 -7.30 15.90
C LYS A 358 6.00 -7.11 14.61
N LYS A 359 6.88 -8.08 14.33
CA LYS A 359 7.72 -8.14 13.12
C LYS A 359 8.51 -6.85 12.87
N PRO A 360 9.42 -6.46 13.78
CA PRO A 360 10.22 -5.25 13.61
C PRO A 360 11.14 -5.35 12.40
N GLU A 361 11.14 -4.30 11.58
CA GLU A 361 12.14 -4.06 10.55
C GLU A 361 12.82 -2.73 10.85
N ALA A 362 14.16 -2.69 10.75
CA ALA A 362 14.96 -1.49 11.03
C ALA A 362 15.82 -1.16 9.81
N VAL A 363 15.72 0.08 9.33
CA VAL A 363 16.47 0.57 8.16
C VAL A 363 17.14 1.89 8.50
N TRP A 364 18.46 1.96 8.27
CA TRP A 364 19.20 3.23 8.37
C TRP A 364 19.01 4.04 7.09
N LEU A 365 18.63 5.30 7.25
CA LEU A 365 18.40 6.27 6.17
C LEU A 365 19.33 7.48 6.39
N GLY A 366 20.60 7.31 6.06
CA GLY A 366 21.66 8.20 6.51
C GLY A 366 21.88 8.05 8.01
N GLU A 367 21.70 9.13 8.78
CA GLU A 367 21.81 9.12 10.25
C GLU A 367 20.48 8.81 10.95
N ASP A 368 19.36 8.82 10.22
CA ASP A 368 18.03 8.53 10.78
C ASP A 368 17.76 7.01 10.78
N LEU A 369 17.00 6.58 11.77
CA LEU A 369 16.52 5.19 11.88
C LEU A 369 15.03 5.14 11.54
N LEU A 370 14.65 4.34 10.52
CA LEU A 370 13.28 3.95 10.28
C LEU A 370 13.00 2.61 10.97
N LEU A 371 12.00 2.60 11.85
CA LEU A 371 11.43 1.39 12.42
C LEU A 371 10.04 1.15 11.83
N GLU A 372 9.84 -0.04 11.26
CA GLU A 372 8.54 -0.49 10.74
C GLU A 372 8.03 -1.67 11.57
N TYR A 373 6.75 -1.63 11.93
CA TYR A 373 6.08 -2.66 12.72
C TYR A 373 4.68 -2.93 12.21
N GLU A 374 4.25 -4.19 12.25
CA GLU A 374 2.83 -4.55 12.15
C GLU A 374 2.13 -4.35 13.49
N VAL A 375 0.89 -3.85 13.50
CA VAL A 375 0.07 -3.74 14.70
C VAL A 375 -0.62 -5.07 14.97
N SER A 376 -0.49 -5.60 16.19
CA SER A 376 -1.10 -6.88 16.57
C SER A 376 -2.63 -6.78 16.69
N GLY A 377 -3.34 -7.87 16.37
CA GLY A 377 -4.80 -7.94 16.51
C GLY A 377 -5.60 -7.49 15.29
N GLN A 378 -4.96 -7.24 14.15
CA GLN A 378 -5.63 -6.85 12.89
C GLN A 378 -5.70 -7.99 11.86
N ASP A 379 -5.32 -9.20 12.25
CA ASP A 379 -5.39 -10.42 11.42
C ASP A 379 -6.79 -11.07 11.54
N ALA A 380 -7.88 -10.31 11.31
CA ALA A 380 -9.24 -10.86 11.30
C ALA A 380 -9.78 -10.95 9.87
#